data_79b6b570f763084e14266673b4e901dc
#
_entry.id   79b6b570f763084e14266673b4e901dc
#
_cell.length_a   1.000
_cell.length_b   1.000
_cell.length_c   1.000
_cell.angle_alpha   90.00
_cell.angle_beta   90.00
_cell.angle_gamma   90.00
#
_symmetry.space_group_name_H-M   'P 1'
#
loop_
_entity.id
_entity.type
_entity.pdbx_description
1 polymer ?
#
loop_
_entity_poly.entity_id
_entity_poly.type
_entity_poly.pdbx_seq_one_letter_code
_entity_poly.pdbx_strand_id
1 'polypeptide(L)'
;TKIPKNLRLKLSNKKIQKLLKNFEKNFYIQEQFIVAVSGGPDSLALAFLTKIYSIKNNLVCKYIIVDHKLRKESTDEAKKIKKLLNVFDIKAEILTWKEKKPLKNIQSLARKKRYDLLFSKCKQHKISNLVVGHHLDDLFENFFIRMIRGSGLKGLVSLEKNTRLGSINLIRPLLDFEKQDLKFISNYVFNFYVNDPSNENTKFQRIKIRNIINEFKNNGLDKDKLFLTIKNLKKSNQALMFYIEQNKKQNSFLDKKNKE
;
A
#
# COMPACT_ATOMS: atom_id res chain seq x y z
N THR A 1 -1.93 -11.25 -24.40
CA THR A 1 -3.11 -11.87 -23.75
C THR A 1 -4.31 -10.94 -23.87
N LYS A 2 -5.49 -11.42 -24.35
CA LYS A 2 -6.69 -10.58 -24.49
C LYS A 2 -7.27 -10.23 -23.12
N ILE A 3 -7.58 -8.95 -22.90
CA ILE A 3 -8.28 -8.51 -21.69
C ILE A 3 -9.68 -9.16 -21.64
N PRO A 4 -10.07 -9.82 -20.53
CA PRO A 4 -11.40 -10.42 -20.37
C PRO A 4 -12.53 -9.42 -20.64
N LYS A 5 -13.66 -9.90 -21.23
CA LYS A 5 -14.79 -9.04 -21.64
C LYS A 5 -15.28 -8.14 -20.50
N ASN A 6 -15.41 -8.69 -19.28
CA ASN A 6 -15.88 -7.94 -18.11
C ASN A 6 -14.95 -6.76 -17.74
N LEU A 7 -13.64 -6.97 -17.84
CA LEU A 7 -12.66 -5.91 -17.58
C LEU A 7 -12.63 -4.89 -18.73
N ARG A 8 -12.78 -5.34 -19.99
CA ARG A 8 -12.79 -4.47 -21.16
C ARG A 8 -13.96 -3.46 -21.11
N LEU A 9 -15.14 -3.91 -20.70
CA LEU A 9 -16.31 -3.03 -20.53
C LEU A 9 -16.03 -1.93 -19.47
N LYS A 10 -15.27 -2.22 -18.42
CA LYS A 10 -14.91 -1.22 -17.41
C LYS A 10 -13.89 -0.21 -17.93
N LEU A 11 -13.06 -0.58 -18.90
CA LEU A 11 -12.07 0.30 -19.52
C LEU A 11 -12.68 1.30 -20.53
N SER A 12 -13.95 1.20 -20.89
CA SER A 12 -14.62 2.19 -21.76
C SER A 12 -14.83 3.55 -21.06
N ASN A 13 -14.83 3.59 -19.73
CA ASN A 13 -15.02 4.82 -18.96
C ASN A 13 -13.77 5.72 -19.03
N LYS A 14 -13.93 6.97 -19.46
CA LYS A 14 -12.85 7.95 -19.62
C LYS A 14 -12.09 8.21 -18.31
N LYS A 15 -12.80 8.28 -17.16
CA LYS A 15 -12.15 8.49 -15.85
C LYS A 15 -11.29 7.28 -15.46
N ILE A 16 -11.77 6.05 -15.68
CA ILE A 16 -10.98 4.83 -15.46
C ILE A 16 -9.72 4.82 -16.33
N GLN A 17 -9.83 5.20 -17.60
CA GLN A 17 -8.67 5.29 -18.50
C GLN A 17 -7.63 6.30 -17.99
N LYS A 18 -8.07 7.48 -17.53
CA LYS A 18 -7.18 8.50 -16.97
C LYS A 18 -6.45 7.98 -15.72
N LEU A 19 -7.19 7.34 -14.80
CA LEU A 19 -6.63 6.78 -13.58
C LEU A 19 -5.66 5.62 -13.86
N LEU A 20 -5.98 4.76 -14.82
CA LEU A 20 -5.09 3.69 -15.27
C LEU A 20 -3.79 4.24 -15.88
N LYS A 21 -3.88 5.26 -16.75
CA LYS A 21 -2.68 5.93 -17.31
C LYS A 21 -1.80 6.54 -16.19
N ASN A 22 -2.42 7.16 -15.18
CA ASN A 22 -1.69 7.69 -14.03
C ASN A 22 -1.02 6.57 -13.22
N PHE A 23 -1.70 5.45 -13.03
CA PHE A 23 -1.13 4.27 -12.37
C PHE A 23 0.07 3.72 -13.15
N GLU A 24 -0.04 3.54 -14.46
CA GLU A 24 1.02 3.02 -15.32
C GLU A 24 2.27 3.90 -15.31
N LYS A 25 2.15 5.23 -15.18
CA LYS A 25 3.27 6.17 -15.02
C LYS A 25 4.05 5.99 -13.70
N ASN A 26 3.39 5.52 -12.67
CA ASN A 26 3.92 5.40 -11.31
C ASN A 26 4.28 3.95 -10.92
N PHE A 27 3.91 3.00 -11.76
CA PHE A 27 4.09 1.58 -11.50
C PHE A 27 4.89 0.94 -12.62
N TYR A 28 6.17 0.70 -12.33
CA TYR A 28 7.10 0.11 -13.28
C TYR A 28 7.71 -1.14 -12.68
N ILE A 29 7.13 -2.30 -13.02
CA ILE A 29 7.62 -3.63 -12.65
C ILE A 29 7.70 -4.47 -13.92
N GLN A 30 8.84 -5.12 -14.12
CA GLN A 30 9.08 -6.04 -15.27
C GLN A 30 9.08 -7.51 -14.85
N GLU A 31 8.94 -7.78 -13.57
CA GLU A 31 8.97 -9.11 -12.97
C GLU A 31 7.59 -9.48 -12.39
N GLN A 32 7.46 -10.74 -12.02
CA GLN A 32 6.27 -11.18 -11.28
C GLN A 32 6.16 -10.47 -9.92
N PHE A 33 4.92 -10.32 -9.47
CA PHE A 33 4.63 -9.64 -8.22
C PHE A 33 3.39 -10.20 -7.50
N ILE A 34 3.35 -9.95 -6.20
CA ILE A 34 2.21 -10.29 -5.34
C ILE A 34 1.47 -9.01 -4.96
N VAL A 35 0.14 -9.04 -4.99
CA VAL A 35 -0.74 -7.95 -4.56
C VAL A 35 -1.49 -8.36 -3.30
N ALA A 36 -1.35 -7.57 -2.24
CA ALA A 36 -2.12 -7.75 -1.02
C ALA A 36 -3.51 -7.10 -1.16
N VAL A 37 -4.56 -7.89 -0.97
CA VAL A 37 -5.95 -7.45 -1.06
C VAL A 37 -6.65 -7.62 0.30
N SER A 38 -7.17 -6.54 0.87
CA SER A 38 -7.91 -6.56 2.14
C SER A 38 -9.44 -6.48 1.95
N GLY A 39 -9.90 -6.20 0.73
CA GLY A 39 -11.31 -6.02 0.40
C GLY A 39 -11.84 -4.60 0.60
N GLY A 40 -11.06 -3.71 1.19
CA GLY A 40 -11.37 -2.28 1.21
C GLY A 40 -11.20 -1.64 -0.18
N PRO A 41 -11.73 -0.41 -0.37
CA PRO A 41 -11.77 0.23 -1.68
C PRO A 41 -10.39 0.38 -2.31
N ASP A 42 -9.38 0.74 -1.52
CA ASP A 42 -8.02 0.99 -2.00
C ASP A 42 -7.38 -0.30 -2.54
N SER A 43 -7.56 -1.40 -1.83
CA SER A 43 -7.00 -2.70 -2.23
C SER A 43 -7.74 -3.35 -3.41
N LEU A 44 -9.04 -3.11 -3.55
CA LEU A 44 -9.81 -3.55 -4.71
C LEU A 44 -9.45 -2.72 -5.94
N ALA A 45 -9.34 -1.40 -5.81
CA ALA A 45 -8.84 -0.54 -6.88
C ALA A 45 -7.44 -0.97 -7.34
N LEU A 46 -6.54 -1.27 -6.39
CA LEU A 46 -5.21 -1.80 -6.69
C LEU A 46 -5.30 -3.13 -7.45
N ALA A 47 -6.17 -4.06 -7.02
CA ALA A 47 -6.33 -5.35 -7.68
C ALA A 47 -6.79 -5.20 -9.14
N PHE A 48 -7.71 -4.28 -9.43
CA PHE A 48 -8.13 -3.96 -10.79
C PHE A 48 -6.98 -3.37 -11.63
N LEU A 49 -6.33 -2.33 -11.12
CA LEU A 49 -5.25 -1.63 -11.84
C LEU A 49 -4.07 -2.56 -12.15
N THR A 50 -3.66 -3.36 -11.17
CA THR A 50 -2.57 -4.34 -11.34
C THR A 50 -2.97 -5.50 -12.26
N LYS A 51 -4.24 -5.92 -12.28
CA LYS A 51 -4.71 -6.94 -13.23
C LYS A 51 -4.59 -6.46 -14.67
N ILE A 52 -5.04 -5.24 -14.95
CA ILE A 52 -4.92 -4.66 -16.29
C ILE A 52 -3.44 -4.50 -16.68
N TYR A 53 -2.62 -3.97 -15.75
CA TYR A 53 -1.18 -3.81 -15.97
C TYR A 53 -0.50 -5.14 -16.28
N SER A 54 -0.78 -6.19 -15.50
CA SER A 54 -0.18 -7.52 -15.70
C SER A 54 -0.56 -8.14 -17.06
N ILE A 55 -1.81 -7.98 -17.50
CA ILE A 55 -2.25 -8.45 -18.80
C ILE A 55 -1.55 -7.69 -19.94
N LYS A 56 -1.46 -6.36 -19.86
CA LYS A 56 -0.83 -5.52 -20.89
C LYS A 56 0.67 -5.83 -21.04
N ASN A 57 1.35 -6.11 -19.94
CA ASN A 57 2.80 -6.34 -19.90
C ASN A 57 3.18 -7.84 -19.88
N ASN A 58 2.20 -8.73 -20.02
CA ASN A 58 2.40 -10.19 -20.01
C ASN A 58 3.14 -10.69 -18.74
N LEU A 59 2.77 -10.14 -17.57
CA LEU A 59 3.40 -10.46 -16.29
C LEU A 59 2.53 -11.38 -15.44
N VAL A 60 3.19 -12.23 -14.63
CA VAL A 60 2.51 -13.05 -13.64
C VAL A 60 2.23 -12.22 -12.39
N CYS A 61 0.94 -12.11 -12.03
CA CYS A 61 0.49 -11.43 -10.84
C CYS A 61 -0.31 -12.38 -9.95
N LYS A 62 0.05 -12.48 -8.67
CA LYS A 62 -0.67 -13.28 -7.67
C LYS A 62 -1.36 -12.36 -6.67
N TYR A 63 -2.61 -12.70 -6.31
CA TYR A 63 -3.42 -11.91 -5.37
C TYR A 63 -3.60 -12.67 -4.07
N ILE A 64 -3.34 -12.00 -2.95
CA ILE A 64 -3.38 -12.61 -1.63
C ILE A 64 -4.29 -11.81 -0.71
N ILE A 65 -5.26 -12.49 -0.12
CA ILE A 65 -6.13 -11.99 0.94
C ILE A 65 -5.62 -12.56 2.26
N VAL A 66 -5.44 -11.72 3.29
CA VAL A 66 -5.09 -12.18 4.63
C VAL A 66 -6.31 -12.08 5.53
N ASP A 67 -6.83 -13.22 5.94
CA ASP A 67 -7.88 -13.33 6.96
C ASP A 67 -7.25 -13.40 8.35
N HIS A 68 -7.41 -12.32 9.10
CA HIS A 68 -6.87 -12.20 10.47
C HIS A 68 -7.73 -12.93 11.51
N LYS A 69 -8.96 -13.34 11.18
CA LYS A 69 -9.95 -13.90 12.11
C LYS A 69 -10.16 -13.06 13.38
N LEU A 70 -10.05 -11.73 13.28
CA LEU A 70 -10.23 -10.82 14.42
C LEU A 70 -11.70 -10.55 14.72
N ARG A 71 -12.56 -10.69 13.72
CA ARG A 71 -14.02 -10.58 13.81
C ARG A 71 -14.63 -11.88 13.31
N LYS A 72 -15.85 -12.17 13.77
CA LYS A 72 -16.60 -13.37 13.34
C LYS A 72 -16.81 -13.38 11.83
N GLU A 73 -17.07 -12.23 11.26
CA GLU A 73 -17.41 -12.03 9.84
C GLU A 73 -16.17 -12.05 8.89
N SER A 74 -14.94 -11.94 9.44
CA SER A 74 -13.73 -11.74 8.62
C SER A 74 -13.49 -12.87 7.60
N THR A 75 -13.78 -14.10 7.99
CA THR A 75 -13.61 -15.27 7.10
C THR A 75 -14.63 -15.24 5.95
N ASP A 76 -15.88 -14.87 6.23
CA ASP A 76 -16.92 -14.80 5.20
C ASP A 76 -16.71 -13.60 4.28
N GLU A 77 -16.25 -12.47 4.83
CA GLU A 77 -15.78 -11.33 4.04
C GLU A 77 -14.65 -11.73 3.09
N ALA A 78 -13.62 -12.44 3.57
CA ALA A 78 -12.50 -12.90 2.74
C ALA A 78 -12.97 -13.83 1.61
N LYS A 79 -13.89 -14.76 1.91
CA LYS A 79 -14.51 -15.64 0.91
C LYS A 79 -15.34 -14.85 -0.12
N LYS A 80 -16.12 -13.86 0.35
CA LYS A 80 -16.93 -12.98 -0.51
C LYS A 80 -16.04 -12.18 -1.46
N ILE A 81 -14.95 -11.59 -0.94
CA ILE A 81 -13.96 -10.87 -1.76
C ILE A 81 -13.32 -11.80 -2.79
N LYS A 82 -12.92 -13.02 -2.41
CA LYS A 82 -12.36 -13.99 -3.34
C LYS A 82 -13.33 -14.33 -4.47
N LYS A 83 -14.62 -14.55 -4.15
CA LYS A 83 -15.66 -14.81 -5.17
C LYS A 83 -15.84 -13.59 -6.10
N LEU A 84 -15.88 -12.37 -5.53
CA LEU A 84 -15.99 -11.13 -6.28
C LEU A 84 -14.84 -10.96 -7.28
N LEU A 85 -13.59 -11.12 -6.82
CA LEU A 85 -12.40 -11.02 -7.65
C LEU A 85 -12.38 -12.05 -8.78
N ASN A 86 -12.87 -13.27 -8.51
CA ASN A 86 -12.91 -14.35 -9.50
C ASN A 86 -13.82 -14.02 -10.68
N VAL A 87 -14.90 -13.24 -10.49
CA VAL A 87 -15.76 -12.75 -11.58
C VAL A 87 -14.97 -11.95 -12.63
N PHE A 88 -13.89 -11.29 -12.19
CA PHE A 88 -12.99 -10.50 -13.04
C PHE A 88 -11.69 -11.24 -13.41
N ASP A 89 -11.69 -12.57 -13.31
CA ASP A 89 -10.52 -13.41 -13.58
C ASP A 89 -9.30 -13.03 -12.71
N ILE A 90 -9.53 -12.51 -11.50
CA ILE A 90 -8.53 -12.22 -10.49
C ILE A 90 -8.54 -13.38 -9.48
N LYS A 91 -7.66 -14.36 -9.68
CA LYS A 91 -7.57 -15.54 -8.79
C LYS A 91 -6.82 -15.16 -7.52
N ALA A 92 -7.54 -15.08 -6.40
CA ALA A 92 -6.96 -14.74 -5.10
C ALA A 92 -6.83 -15.96 -4.18
N GLU A 93 -5.72 -16.04 -3.45
CA GLU A 93 -5.49 -17.00 -2.37
C GLU A 93 -5.81 -16.36 -1.03
N ILE A 94 -6.45 -17.11 -0.11
CA ILE A 94 -6.71 -16.66 1.27
C ILE A 94 -5.68 -17.29 2.20
N LEU A 95 -4.91 -16.43 2.89
CA LEU A 95 -4.03 -16.85 3.99
C LEU A 95 -4.72 -16.55 5.32
N THR A 96 -4.73 -17.50 6.22
CA THR A 96 -5.43 -17.37 7.49
C THR A 96 -4.45 -17.32 8.66
N TRP A 97 -4.64 -16.35 9.55
CA TRP A 97 -3.92 -16.30 10.82
C TRP A 97 -4.48 -17.38 11.78
N LYS A 98 -3.73 -18.46 11.98
CA LYS A 98 -4.16 -19.62 12.78
C LYS A 98 -3.81 -19.55 14.27
N GLU A 99 -2.86 -18.68 14.67
CA GLU A 99 -2.36 -18.60 16.03
C GLU A 99 -3.37 -17.95 17.00
N LYS A 100 -3.18 -18.22 18.31
CA LYS A 100 -3.94 -17.58 19.40
C LYS A 100 -3.80 -16.05 19.32
N LYS A 101 -4.90 -15.33 19.48
CA LYS A 101 -4.91 -13.88 19.37
C LYS A 101 -4.53 -13.22 20.68
N PRO A 102 -3.67 -12.18 20.64
CA PRO A 102 -3.30 -11.46 21.83
C PRO A 102 -4.46 -10.63 22.35
N LEU A 103 -4.50 -10.41 23.66
CA LEU A 103 -5.50 -9.56 24.32
C LEU A 103 -5.15 -8.06 24.21
N LYS A 104 -3.87 -7.73 23.99
CA LYS A 104 -3.37 -6.34 23.90
C LYS A 104 -2.66 -6.11 22.57
N ASN A 105 -2.61 -4.84 22.12
CA ASN A 105 -1.92 -4.43 20.90
C ASN A 105 -2.36 -5.16 19.62
N ILE A 106 -3.62 -5.57 19.56
CA ILE A 106 -4.20 -6.43 18.51
C ILE A 106 -3.91 -5.90 17.11
N GLN A 107 -4.09 -4.58 16.87
CA GLN A 107 -3.88 -4.01 15.52
C GLN A 107 -2.41 -4.01 15.07
N SER A 108 -1.49 -3.71 15.99
CA SER A 108 -0.06 -3.74 15.70
C SER A 108 0.39 -5.16 15.36
N LEU A 109 -0.05 -6.13 16.14
CA LEU A 109 0.25 -7.54 15.92
C LEU A 109 -0.43 -8.10 14.67
N ALA A 110 -1.68 -7.73 14.40
CA ALA A 110 -2.36 -8.10 13.16
C ALA A 110 -1.63 -7.54 11.93
N ARG A 111 -1.16 -6.28 12.01
CA ARG A 111 -0.34 -5.69 10.95
C ARG A 111 0.96 -6.47 10.76
N LYS A 112 1.68 -6.79 11.85
CA LYS A 112 2.92 -7.58 11.79
C LYS A 112 2.65 -8.94 11.14
N LYS A 113 1.67 -9.70 11.65
CA LYS A 113 1.31 -11.03 11.11
C LYS A 113 0.88 -10.99 9.65
N ARG A 114 0.16 -9.96 9.23
CA ARG A 114 -0.17 -9.77 7.81
C ARG A 114 1.10 -9.71 6.95
N TYR A 115 2.08 -8.91 7.35
CA TYR A 115 3.33 -8.82 6.61
C TYR A 115 4.13 -10.12 6.68
N ASP A 116 4.19 -10.80 7.83
CA ASP A 116 4.88 -12.08 7.99
C ASP A 116 4.31 -13.14 7.03
N LEU A 117 2.97 -13.24 6.95
CA LEU A 117 2.28 -14.15 6.02
C LEU A 117 2.56 -13.80 4.56
N LEU A 118 2.48 -12.51 4.20
CA LEU A 118 2.75 -12.04 2.85
C LEU A 118 4.22 -12.27 2.45
N PHE A 119 5.17 -11.99 3.34
CA PHE A 119 6.60 -12.21 3.08
C PHE A 119 6.92 -13.70 2.96
N SER A 120 6.32 -14.54 3.80
CA SER A 120 6.45 -15.99 3.69
C SER A 120 5.96 -16.49 2.32
N LYS A 121 4.83 -15.93 1.84
CA LYS A 121 4.28 -16.26 0.52
C LYS A 121 5.18 -15.77 -0.62
N CYS A 122 5.75 -14.57 -0.49
CA CYS A 122 6.75 -14.06 -1.42
C CYS A 122 7.95 -15.02 -1.54
N LYS A 123 8.49 -15.45 -0.41
CA LYS A 123 9.61 -16.42 -0.38
C LYS A 123 9.21 -17.76 -1.01
N GLN A 124 8.03 -18.30 -0.68
CA GLN A 124 7.53 -19.57 -1.22
C GLN A 124 7.43 -19.54 -2.75
N HIS A 125 7.00 -18.42 -3.31
CA HIS A 125 6.87 -18.25 -4.77
C HIS A 125 8.12 -17.71 -5.45
N LYS A 126 9.20 -17.42 -4.71
CA LYS A 126 10.41 -16.76 -5.21
C LYS A 126 10.11 -15.41 -5.89
N ILE A 127 9.14 -14.65 -5.35
CA ILE A 127 8.73 -13.34 -5.83
C ILE A 127 9.24 -12.28 -4.86
N SER A 128 10.02 -11.31 -5.35
CA SER A 128 10.58 -10.23 -4.52
C SER A 128 9.65 -9.03 -4.38
N ASN A 129 8.69 -8.83 -5.30
CA ASN A 129 7.87 -7.65 -5.36
C ASN A 129 6.51 -7.85 -4.69
N LEU A 130 6.26 -7.12 -3.58
CA LEU A 130 4.98 -7.09 -2.86
C LEU A 130 4.32 -5.73 -3.02
N VAL A 131 3.13 -5.70 -3.59
CA VAL A 131 2.38 -4.48 -3.89
C VAL A 131 1.23 -4.30 -2.90
N VAL A 132 1.13 -3.10 -2.31
CA VAL A 132 0.13 -2.78 -1.28
C VAL A 132 -0.60 -1.47 -1.57
N GLY A 133 -1.87 -1.36 -1.15
CA GLY A 133 -2.78 -0.26 -1.48
C GLY A 133 -2.70 0.95 -0.54
N HIS A 134 -1.50 1.39 -0.14
CA HIS A 134 -1.36 2.68 0.56
C HIS A 134 -1.54 3.83 -0.42
N HIS A 135 -2.26 4.88 0.00
CA HIS A 135 -2.63 6.02 -0.83
C HIS A 135 -2.22 7.37 -0.20
N LEU A 136 -2.63 8.47 -0.81
CA LEU A 136 -2.21 9.83 -0.44
C LEU A 136 -2.57 10.18 1.02
N ASP A 137 -3.76 9.81 1.50
CA ASP A 137 -4.11 10.10 2.90
C ASP A 137 -3.22 9.30 3.88
N ASP A 138 -2.78 8.06 3.54
CA ASP A 138 -1.82 7.31 4.36
C ASP A 138 -0.46 8.03 4.43
N LEU A 139 -0.04 8.70 3.34
CA LEU A 139 1.18 9.50 3.31
C LEU A 139 1.08 10.67 4.30
N PHE A 140 -0.04 11.39 4.28
CA PHE A 140 -0.30 12.51 5.19
C PHE A 140 -0.39 12.03 6.65
N GLU A 141 -1.16 10.97 6.92
CA GLU A 141 -1.25 10.36 8.24
C GLU A 141 0.13 9.99 8.79
N ASN A 142 0.96 9.32 7.97
CA ASN A 142 2.30 8.95 8.38
C ASN A 142 3.16 10.17 8.68
N PHE A 143 3.10 11.21 7.86
CA PHE A 143 3.85 12.46 8.05
C PHE A 143 3.49 13.09 9.40
N PHE A 144 2.21 13.30 9.69
CA PHE A 144 1.76 13.90 10.95
C PHE A 144 2.08 13.03 12.17
N ILE A 145 1.91 11.69 12.06
CA ILE A 145 2.31 10.77 13.15
C ILE A 145 3.79 10.90 13.47
N ARG A 146 4.64 11.01 12.45
CA ARG A 146 6.08 11.15 12.62
C ARG A 146 6.46 12.53 13.16
N MET A 147 5.81 13.57 12.69
CA MET A 147 6.00 14.94 13.19
C MET A 147 5.66 15.05 14.68
N ILE A 148 4.52 14.54 15.12
CA ILE A 148 4.11 14.55 16.54
C ILE A 148 5.09 13.75 17.43
N ARG A 149 5.77 12.74 16.85
CA ARG A 149 6.80 11.97 17.58
C ARG A 149 8.18 12.61 17.58
N GLY A 150 8.33 13.83 17.07
CA GLY A 150 9.62 14.51 17.00
C GLY A 150 10.61 13.88 16.01
N SER A 151 10.13 13.21 14.97
CA SER A 151 11.01 12.55 13.99
C SER A 151 11.79 13.57 13.18
N GLY A 152 13.09 13.34 12.99
CA GLY A 152 13.91 14.09 12.03
C GLY A 152 13.52 13.80 10.57
N LEU A 153 14.21 14.46 9.63
CA LEU A 153 13.90 14.48 8.21
C LEU A 153 13.66 13.08 7.61
N LYS A 154 14.57 12.14 7.84
CA LYS A 154 14.44 10.74 7.37
C LYS A 154 13.17 10.07 7.89
N GLY A 155 12.79 10.34 9.13
CA GLY A 155 11.58 9.80 9.75
C GLY A 155 10.31 10.39 9.15
N LEU A 156 10.27 11.72 8.93
CA LEU A 156 9.12 12.43 8.35
C LEU A 156 8.75 11.90 6.96
N VAL A 157 9.75 11.60 6.12
CA VAL A 157 9.54 11.13 4.75
C VAL A 157 9.62 9.60 4.60
N SER A 158 9.47 8.85 5.70
CA SER A 158 9.68 7.39 5.76
C SER A 158 8.71 6.55 4.95
N LEU A 159 7.52 7.06 4.59
CA LEU A 159 6.56 6.34 3.73
C LEU A 159 6.90 6.59 2.25
N GLU A 160 7.64 5.67 1.66
CA GLU A 160 8.10 5.75 0.29
C GLU A 160 7.29 4.85 -0.65
N LYS A 161 7.30 5.18 -1.97
CA LYS A 161 6.70 4.35 -3.02
C LYS A 161 7.31 2.96 -3.02
N ASN A 162 8.63 2.87 -2.90
CA ASN A 162 9.37 1.62 -2.86
C ASN A 162 10.21 1.57 -1.59
N THR A 163 10.11 0.47 -0.86
CA THR A 163 10.89 0.24 0.37
C THR A 163 11.44 -1.17 0.32
N ARG A 164 12.75 -1.31 0.43
CA ARG A 164 13.38 -2.63 0.49
C ARG A 164 13.38 -3.15 1.93
N LEU A 165 12.83 -4.33 2.13
CA LEU A 165 12.76 -5.03 3.41
C LEU A 165 13.43 -6.41 3.26
N GLY A 166 14.73 -6.45 3.49
CA GLY A 166 15.54 -7.63 3.20
C GLY A 166 15.52 -7.97 1.71
N SER A 167 15.01 -9.15 1.36
CA SER A 167 14.85 -9.60 -0.03
C SER A 167 13.54 -9.16 -0.70
N ILE A 168 12.66 -8.44 0.01
CA ILE A 168 11.35 -8.03 -0.49
C ILE A 168 11.33 -6.54 -0.80
N ASN A 169 10.85 -6.19 -1.99
CA ASN A 169 10.53 -4.83 -2.41
C ASN A 169 9.05 -4.56 -2.12
N LEU A 170 8.77 -3.75 -1.12
CA LEU A 170 7.42 -3.32 -0.79
C LEU A 170 7.05 -2.08 -1.61
N ILE A 171 6.07 -2.22 -2.49
CA ILE A 171 5.72 -1.22 -3.51
C ILE A 171 4.33 -0.64 -3.23
N ARG A 172 4.21 0.69 -3.27
CA ARG A 172 2.99 1.46 -2.97
C ARG A 172 2.66 2.39 -4.13
N PRO A 173 2.09 1.87 -5.21
CA PRO A 173 1.89 2.65 -6.43
C PRO A 173 0.77 3.69 -6.32
N LEU A 174 -0.06 3.60 -5.26
CA LEU A 174 -1.20 4.48 -5.07
C LEU A 174 -0.92 5.69 -4.17
N LEU A 175 0.34 5.93 -3.76
CA LEU A 175 0.68 7.04 -2.84
C LEU A 175 0.36 8.44 -3.40
N ASP A 176 0.18 8.57 -4.71
CA ASP A 176 -0.22 9.82 -5.36
C ASP A 176 -1.72 9.84 -5.71
N PHE A 177 -2.49 8.82 -5.29
CA PHE A 177 -3.91 8.71 -5.59
C PHE A 177 -4.76 9.19 -4.42
N GLU A 178 -5.79 9.96 -4.74
CA GLU A 178 -6.80 10.34 -3.76
C GLU A 178 -7.73 9.17 -3.43
N LYS A 179 -8.15 9.09 -2.18
CA LYS A 179 -9.09 8.08 -1.71
C LYS A 179 -10.42 8.05 -2.49
N GLN A 180 -10.87 9.22 -2.95
CA GLN A 180 -12.09 9.34 -3.75
C GLN A 180 -11.98 8.63 -5.10
N ASP A 181 -10.82 8.71 -5.75
CA ASP A 181 -10.57 8.01 -7.02
C ASP A 181 -10.51 6.50 -6.83
N LEU A 182 -9.92 6.03 -5.73
CA LEU A 182 -9.89 4.60 -5.40
C LEU A 182 -11.28 4.06 -5.07
N LYS A 183 -12.08 4.81 -4.31
CA LYS A 183 -13.50 4.49 -4.08
C LYS A 183 -14.29 4.46 -5.38
N PHE A 184 -14.05 5.42 -6.29
CA PHE A 184 -14.69 5.44 -7.59
C PHE A 184 -14.36 4.19 -8.41
N ILE A 185 -13.07 3.80 -8.48
CA ILE A 185 -12.66 2.57 -9.18
C ILE A 185 -13.38 1.36 -8.58
N SER A 186 -13.35 1.21 -7.26
CA SER A 186 -13.94 0.05 -6.58
C SER A 186 -15.44 -0.04 -6.79
N ASN A 187 -16.17 1.07 -6.67
CA ASN A 187 -17.61 1.10 -6.91
C ASN A 187 -17.93 0.84 -8.38
N TYR A 188 -17.26 1.50 -9.31
CA TYR A 188 -17.54 1.35 -10.73
C TYR A 188 -17.24 -0.06 -11.25
N VAL A 189 -16.12 -0.66 -10.78
CA VAL A 189 -15.69 -1.99 -11.25
C VAL A 189 -16.47 -3.09 -10.54
N PHE A 190 -16.45 -3.09 -9.20
CA PHE A 190 -16.90 -4.22 -8.39
C PHE A 190 -18.29 -4.02 -7.79
N ASN A 191 -18.81 -2.78 -7.75
CA ASN A 191 -20.05 -2.39 -7.06
C ASN A 191 -20.11 -2.87 -5.59
N PHE A 192 -18.94 -3.04 -4.98
CA PHE A 192 -18.79 -3.57 -3.62
C PHE A 192 -17.41 -3.26 -3.05
N TYR A 193 -17.33 -3.01 -1.77
CA TYR A 193 -16.13 -3.12 -0.93
C TYR A 193 -16.52 -3.32 0.52
N VAL A 194 -15.60 -3.86 1.33
CA VAL A 194 -15.78 -4.03 2.77
C VAL A 194 -15.53 -2.70 3.48
N ASN A 195 -16.49 -2.30 4.30
CA ASN A 195 -16.33 -1.19 5.24
C ASN A 195 -15.93 -1.77 6.59
N ASP A 196 -14.67 -1.56 7.01
CA ASP A 196 -14.21 -2.06 8.31
C ASP A 196 -14.63 -1.08 9.41
N PRO A 197 -15.48 -1.49 10.37
CA PRO A 197 -15.94 -0.63 11.47
C PRO A 197 -14.79 -0.09 12.34
N SER A 198 -13.65 -0.77 12.36
CA SER A 198 -12.47 -0.29 13.10
C SER A 198 -11.90 1.01 12.54
N ASN A 199 -12.26 1.40 11.31
CA ASN A 199 -11.86 2.67 10.70
C ASN A 199 -12.54 3.90 11.34
N GLU A 200 -13.56 3.71 12.18
CA GLU A 200 -14.30 4.79 12.85
C GLU A 200 -13.95 4.90 14.34
N ASN A 201 -13.18 3.97 14.89
CA ASN A 201 -12.88 3.92 16.31
C ASN A 201 -11.81 4.94 16.73
N THR A 202 -12.24 6.05 17.34
CA THR A 202 -11.40 7.19 17.80
C THR A 202 -10.31 6.83 18.83
N LYS A 203 -10.34 5.63 19.42
CA LYS A 203 -9.24 5.16 20.28
C LYS A 203 -7.94 4.96 19.51
N PHE A 204 -7.99 4.84 18.18
CA PHE A 204 -6.79 4.61 17.38
C PHE A 204 -6.12 5.92 16.95
N GLN A 205 -4.81 5.99 17.14
CA GLN A 205 -3.99 7.16 16.82
C GLN A 205 -4.22 7.68 15.38
N ARG A 206 -4.37 6.79 14.40
CA ARG A 206 -4.59 7.20 13.01
C ARG A 206 -5.90 7.93 12.80
N ILE A 207 -6.96 7.56 13.53
CA ILE A 207 -8.25 8.23 13.41
C ILE A 207 -8.19 9.62 14.03
N LYS A 208 -7.51 9.76 15.19
CA LYS A 208 -7.25 11.07 15.78
C LYS A 208 -6.49 11.98 14.81
N ILE A 209 -5.48 11.44 14.13
CA ILE A 209 -4.71 12.19 13.13
C ILE A 209 -5.57 12.58 11.92
N ARG A 210 -6.47 11.72 11.44
CA ARG A 210 -7.42 12.07 10.37
C ARG A 210 -8.31 13.24 10.75
N ASN A 211 -8.80 13.26 11.97
CA ASN A 211 -9.61 14.36 12.48
C ASN A 211 -8.81 15.66 12.51
N ILE A 212 -7.58 15.65 13.04
CA ILE A 212 -6.68 16.81 13.03
C ILE A 212 -6.39 17.29 11.60
N ILE A 213 -6.10 16.37 10.67
CA ILE A 213 -5.89 16.72 9.25
C ILE A 213 -7.15 17.36 8.64
N ASN A 214 -8.33 16.89 9.01
CA ASN A 214 -9.59 17.46 8.52
C ASN A 214 -9.83 18.86 9.11
N GLU A 215 -9.53 19.08 10.39
CA GLU A 215 -9.57 20.41 11.01
C GLU A 215 -8.60 21.38 10.30
N PHE A 216 -7.37 20.95 10.02
CA PHE A 216 -6.43 21.76 9.26
C PHE A 216 -6.93 22.08 7.86
N LYS A 217 -7.59 21.15 7.16
CA LYS A 217 -8.21 21.41 5.86
C LYS A 217 -9.29 22.47 5.95
N ASN A 218 -10.14 22.41 6.97
CA ASN A 218 -11.19 23.41 7.22
C ASN A 218 -10.59 24.79 7.53
N ASN A 219 -9.37 24.83 8.06
CA ASN A 219 -8.62 26.07 8.35
C ASN A 219 -7.57 26.41 7.27
N GLY A 220 -7.75 25.94 6.03
CA GLY A 220 -6.95 26.38 4.88
C GLY A 220 -5.76 25.50 4.52
N LEU A 221 -5.58 24.32 5.13
CA LEU A 221 -4.56 23.37 4.68
C LEU A 221 -4.90 22.84 3.30
N ASP A 222 -4.12 23.26 2.31
CA ASP A 222 -4.18 22.77 0.95
C ASP A 222 -3.43 21.44 0.82
N LYS A 223 -4.10 20.40 0.30
CA LYS A 223 -3.54 19.07 0.11
C LYS A 223 -2.37 19.06 -0.88
N ASP A 224 -2.47 19.82 -1.95
CA ASP A 224 -1.43 19.86 -2.99
C ASP A 224 -0.17 20.53 -2.46
N LYS A 225 -0.32 21.58 -1.66
CA LYS A 225 0.79 22.25 -0.97
C LYS A 225 1.44 21.32 0.07
N LEU A 226 0.64 20.60 0.86
CA LEU A 226 1.17 19.61 1.80
C LEU A 226 1.93 18.48 1.07
N PHE A 227 1.36 17.96 -0.01
CA PHE A 227 2.03 16.97 -0.85
C PHE A 227 3.34 17.48 -1.42
N LEU A 228 3.34 18.73 -1.93
CA LEU A 228 4.55 19.40 -2.44
C LEU A 228 5.61 19.55 -1.35
N THR A 229 5.22 19.96 -0.15
CA THR A 229 6.12 20.07 1.01
C THR A 229 6.78 18.71 1.32
N ILE A 230 5.99 17.64 1.44
CA ILE A 230 6.53 16.29 1.69
C ILE A 230 7.47 15.85 0.56
N LYS A 231 7.12 16.16 -0.69
CA LYS A 231 7.95 15.85 -1.85
C LYS A 231 9.29 16.60 -1.83
N ASN A 232 9.28 17.87 -1.43
CA ASN A 232 10.50 18.68 -1.31
C ASN A 232 11.39 18.16 -0.17
N LEU A 233 10.83 17.89 1.00
CA LEU A 233 11.55 17.27 2.11
C LEU A 233 12.16 15.91 1.72
N LYS A 234 11.46 15.12 0.92
CA LYS A 234 11.98 13.86 0.40
C LYS A 234 13.18 14.06 -0.52
N LYS A 235 13.12 15.03 -1.42
CA LYS A 235 14.26 15.38 -2.29
C LYS A 235 15.47 15.83 -1.47
N SER A 236 15.25 16.69 -0.45
CA SER A 236 16.30 17.13 0.46
C SER A 236 16.93 15.95 1.22
N ASN A 237 16.11 15.01 1.70
CA ASN A 237 16.61 13.80 2.35
C ASN A 237 17.43 12.93 1.38
N GLN A 238 17.02 12.79 0.13
CA GLN A 238 17.76 12.04 -0.88
C GLN A 238 19.13 12.67 -1.17
N ALA A 239 19.17 13.99 -1.34
CA ALA A 239 20.43 14.72 -1.54
C ALA A 239 21.36 14.56 -0.32
N LEU A 240 20.84 14.71 0.89
CA LEU A 240 21.61 14.52 2.12
C LEU A 240 22.19 13.10 2.21
N MET A 241 21.36 12.08 1.95
CA MET A 241 21.80 10.68 1.97
C MET A 241 22.87 10.39 0.91
N PHE A 242 22.74 10.99 -0.27
CA PHE A 242 23.76 10.88 -1.31
C PHE A 242 25.12 11.41 -0.82
N TYR A 243 25.15 12.60 -0.23
CA TYR A 243 26.42 13.18 0.29
C TYR A 243 26.98 12.37 1.47
N ILE A 244 26.14 11.86 2.36
CA ILE A 244 26.57 10.97 3.45
C ILE A 244 27.22 9.70 2.92
N GLU A 245 26.63 9.07 1.89
CA GLU A 245 27.19 7.87 1.29
C GLU A 245 28.50 8.15 0.55
N GLN A 246 28.62 9.28 -0.16
CA GLN A 246 29.87 9.71 -0.79
C GLN A 246 30.97 9.96 0.27
N ASN A 247 30.63 10.69 1.33
CA ASN A 247 31.58 10.95 2.41
C ASN A 247 32.07 9.66 3.07
N LYS A 248 31.15 8.71 3.36
CA LYS A 248 31.53 7.40 3.88
C LYS A 248 32.49 6.64 2.97
N LYS A 249 32.26 6.68 1.66
CA LYS A 249 33.14 6.00 0.70
C LYS A 249 34.55 6.59 0.66
N GLN A 250 34.65 7.90 0.80
CA GLN A 250 35.92 8.64 0.67
C GLN A 250 36.69 8.70 2.00
N ASN A 251 36.00 8.82 3.12
CA ASN A 251 36.59 9.19 4.41
C ASN A 251 36.40 8.15 5.52
N SER A 252 35.84 6.96 5.25
CA SER A 252 35.68 5.91 6.26
C SER A 252 36.57 4.71 5.95
N PHE A 253 37.37 4.29 6.91
CA PHE A 253 38.15 3.05 6.90
C PHE A 253 37.54 2.09 7.91
N LEU A 254 37.36 0.85 7.50
CA LEU A 254 37.06 -0.23 8.45
C LEU A 254 38.39 -0.82 8.91
N ASP A 255 38.79 -0.57 10.13
CA ASP A 255 39.87 -1.33 10.77
C ASP A 255 39.38 -2.75 11.04
N LYS A 256 39.86 -3.70 10.23
CA LYS A 256 39.52 -5.12 10.36
C LYS A 256 39.93 -5.74 11.70
N LYS A 257 40.87 -5.16 12.42
CA LYS A 257 41.32 -5.64 13.73
C LYS A 257 40.42 -5.21 14.86
N ASN A 258 39.90 -3.98 14.83
CA ASN A 258 39.14 -3.39 15.92
C ASN A 258 37.61 -3.38 15.68
N LYS A 259 37.13 -3.79 14.50
CA LYS A 259 35.71 -3.77 14.10
C LYS A 259 35.03 -2.40 14.20
N GLU A 260 35.77 -1.31 14.24
CA GLU A 260 35.29 0.08 14.24
C GLU A 260 35.44 0.75 12.86
#